data_9c831aa713707e5fe7f21985b67f885c
#
_entry.id   9c831aa713707e5fe7f21985b67f885c
#
_cell.length_a   1.000
_cell.length_b   1.000
_cell.length_c   1.000
_cell.angle_alpha   90.00
_cell.angle_beta   90.00
_cell.angle_gamma   90.00
#
_symmetry.space_group_name_H-M   'P 1'
#
loop_
_entity.id
_entity.type
_entity.pdbx_description
1 polymer ?
#
loop_
_entity_poly.entity_id
_entity_poly.type
_entity_poly.pdbx_seq_one_letter_code
_entity_poly.pdbx_strand_id
1 'polypeptide(L)'
;MDNNIDFKDLWKQQAVSPPNIEDLFSKLKHFKRVSLRKLIITNVLLIATSVFILFIWYKYQPEFISTKIGIVLMILAMGTYLFVYNRLAGFYNTIDSTVNNGEYLQKLISIKAKQHFLQSTMLSLYFIMLGLGLSLYMYEYASRMTLFFGILAYAVTLGWVGFTWFYLRPKQIKKEEDRVNTLIAKFEEVNKQLDTNE
;
A
#
# COMPACT_ATOMS: atom_id res chain seq x y z
N MET A 1 -28.63 -56.90 -11.50
CA MET A 1 -27.39 -56.14 -11.64
C MET A 1 -27.44 -55.04 -10.60
N ASP A 2 -27.02 -55.39 -9.37
CA ASP A 2 -26.94 -54.43 -8.26
C ASP A 2 -25.65 -53.62 -8.40
N ASN A 3 -25.80 -52.37 -8.87
CA ASN A 3 -24.76 -51.39 -8.86
C ASN A 3 -24.68 -50.76 -7.46
N ASN A 4 -24.23 -51.54 -6.49
CA ASN A 4 -23.86 -50.99 -5.19
C ASN A 4 -22.56 -50.24 -5.35
N ILE A 5 -22.65 -48.99 -5.83
CA ILE A 5 -21.54 -48.04 -5.78
C ILE A 5 -21.31 -47.75 -4.31
N ASP A 6 -20.26 -48.36 -3.73
CA ASP A 6 -19.91 -48.15 -2.33
C ASP A 6 -19.42 -46.68 -2.19
N PHE A 7 -20.35 -45.82 -1.80
CA PHE A 7 -20.08 -44.40 -1.54
C PHE A 7 -18.92 -44.20 -0.54
N LYS A 8 -18.67 -45.21 0.29
CA LYS A 8 -17.61 -45.22 1.29
C LYS A 8 -16.21 -45.33 0.65
N ASP A 9 -16.11 -46.07 -0.46
CA ASP A 9 -14.85 -46.18 -1.22
C ASP A 9 -14.61 -44.97 -2.12
N LEU A 10 -15.66 -44.31 -2.63
CA LEU A 10 -15.57 -43.01 -3.31
C LEU A 10 -15.14 -41.92 -2.34
N TRP A 11 -15.59 -41.91 -1.08
CA TRP A 11 -15.15 -41.01 -0.03
C TRP A 11 -13.65 -41.21 0.34
N LYS A 12 -13.21 -42.46 0.39
CA LYS A 12 -11.79 -42.78 0.67
C LYS A 12 -10.85 -42.42 -0.50
N GLN A 13 -11.37 -42.42 -1.73
CA GLN A 13 -10.60 -42.02 -2.92
C GLN A 13 -10.51 -40.51 -3.10
N GLN A 14 -11.37 -39.70 -2.50
CA GLN A 14 -11.14 -38.30 -2.33
C GLN A 14 -10.07 -38.12 -1.25
N ALA A 15 -8.80 -38.25 -1.64
CA ALA A 15 -7.68 -37.81 -0.84
C ALA A 15 -7.77 -36.29 -0.70
N VAL A 16 -8.58 -35.84 0.24
CA VAL A 16 -8.50 -34.44 0.72
C VAL A 16 -7.13 -34.33 1.37
N SER A 17 -6.19 -33.83 0.61
CA SER A 17 -4.85 -33.54 1.14
C SER A 17 -5.04 -32.67 2.38
N PRO A 18 -4.55 -33.07 3.55
CA PRO A 18 -4.74 -32.29 4.76
C PRO A 18 -4.25 -30.87 4.49
N PRO A 19 -4.96 -29.84 4.97
CA PRO A 19 -4.60 -28.46 4.69
C PRO A 19 -3.16 -28.23 5.13
N ASN A 20 -2.32 -27.80 4.20
CA ASN A 20 -0.90 -27.54 4.49
C ASN A 20 -0.78 -26.24 5.27
N ILE A 21 -1.04 -26.33 6.57
CA ILE A 21 -1.01 -25.23 7.52
C ILE A 21 0.39 -24.58 7.56
N GLU A 22 1.45 -25.38 7.40
CA GLU A 22 2.83 -24.88 7.37
C GLU A 22 3.10 -24.00 6.14
N ASP A 23 2.60 -24.38 4.96
CA ASP A 23 2.70 -23.55 3.73
C ASP A 23 1.94 -22.23 3.91
N LEU A 24 0.78 -22.27 4.56
CA LEU A 24 -0.02 -21.10 4.85
C LEU A 24 0.72 -20.12 5.77
N PHE A 25 1.31 -20.61 6.87
CA PHE A 25 2.10 -19.79 7.78
C PHE A 25 3.38 -19.27 7.14
N SER A 26 4.03 -20.04 6.27
CA SER A 26 5.22 -19.59 5.54
C SER A 26 4.88 -18.42 4.62
N LYS A 27 3.76 -18.50 3.88
CA LYS A 27 3.24 -17.43 3.01
C LYS A 27 2.88 -16.17 3.80
N LEU A 28 2.26 -16.34 4.97
CA LEU A 28 1.93 -15.24 5.87
C LEU A 28 3.19 -14.54 6.38
N LYS A 29 4.19 -15.29 6.82
CA LYS A 29 5.49 -14.75 7.26
C LYS A 29 6.21 -14.01 6.14
N HIS A 30 6.14 -14.55 4.93
CA HIS A 30 6.68 -13.89 3.73
C HIS A 30 5.93 -12.58 3.44
N PHE A 31 4.60 -12.59 3.48
CA PHE A 31 3.76 -11.39 3.29
C PHE A 31 4.10 -10.31 4.31
N LYS A 32 4.16 -10.66 5.60
CA LYS A 32 4.56 -9.74 6.69
C LYS A 32 5.92 -9.11 6.42
N ARG A 33 6.93 -9.92 6.10
CA ARG A 33 8.30 -9.45 5.81
C ARG A 33 8.35 -8.49 4.62
N VAL A 34 7.67 -8.83 3.52
CA VAL A 34 7.63 -7.98 2.32
C VAL A 34 6.90 -6.67 2.60
N SER A 35 5.79 -6.70 3.33
CA SER A 35 5.02 -5.50 3.68
C SER A 35 5.79 -4.58 4.61
N LEU A 36 6.45 -5.12 5.64
CA LEU A 36 7.31 -4.34 6.54
C LEU A 36 8.53 -3.75 5.83
N ARG A 37 9.17 -4.51 4.93
CA ARG A 37 10.29 -3.99 4.13
C ARG A 37 9.87 -2.83 3.24
N LYS A 38 8.72 -2.94 2.56
CA LYS A 38 8.16 -1.83 1.76
C LYS A 38 7.89 -0.60 2.63
N LEU A 39 7.30 -0.80 3.81
CA LEU A 39 7.02 0.28 4.75
C LEU A 39 8.30 1.01 5.15
N ILE A 40 9.35 0.28 5.52
CA ILE A 40 10.65 0.87 5.87
C ILE A 40 11.23 1.66 4.69
N ILE A 41 11.25 1.07 3.49
CA ILE A 41 11.78 1.72 2.29
C ILE A 41 11.00 3.01 2.00
N THR A 42 9.67 2.97 2.04
CA THR A 42 8.82 4.15 1.81
C THR A 42 9.08 5.24 2.85
N ASN A 43 9.20 4.88 4.14
CA ASN A 43 9.52 5.83 5.19
C ASN A 43 10.88 6.51 4.96
N VAL A 44 11.91 5.71 4.66
CA VAL A 44 13.26 6.24 4.41
C VAL A 44 13.25 7.19 3.21
N LEU A 45 12.59 6.82 2.10
CA LEU A 45 12.50 7.66 0.91
C LEU A 45 11.75 8.98 1.19
N LEU A 46 10.62 8.93 1.89
CA LEU A 46 9.84 10.13 2.19
C LEU A 46 10.57 11.06 3.17
N ILE A 47 11.25 10.50 4.18
CA ILE A 47 12.06 11.30 5.11
C ILE A 47 13.24 11.94 4.35
N ALA A 48 13.96 11.15 3.54
CA ALA A 48 15.09 11.68 2.74
C ALA A 48 14.63 12.79 1.80
N THR A 49 13.48 12.64 1.13
CA THR A 49 12.90 13.67 0.26
C THR A 49 12.50 14.92 1.06
N SER A 50 11.91 14.75 2.25
CA SER A 50 11.53 15.88 3.12
C SER A 50 12.76 16.66 3.59
N VAL A 51 13.82 15.96 4.00
CA VAL A 51 15.10 16.59 4.38
C VAL A 51 15.72 17.30 3.21
N PHE A 52 15.69 16.72 2.00
CA PHE A 52 16.20 17.34 0.79
C PHE A 52 15.44 18.63 0.42
N ILE A 53 14.10 18.63 0.55
CA ILE A 53 13.28 19.84 0.33
C ILE A 53 13.62 20.93 1.34
N LEU A 54 13.79 20.58 2.63
CA LEU A 54 14.21 21.54 3.66
C LEU A 54 15.62 22.09 3.41
N PHE A 55 16.53 21.24 2.93
CA PHE A 55 17.87 21.66 2.51
C PHE A 55 17.83 22.67 1.35
N ILE A 56 17.00 22.43 0.34
CA ILE A 56 16.78 23.36 -0.77
C ILE A 56 16.25 24.70 -0.22
N TRP A 57 15.23 24.64 0.65
CA TRP A 57 14.68 25.86 1.27
C TRP A 57 15.73 26.66 2.00
N TYR A 58 16.55 26.00 2.81
CA TYR A 58 17.64 26.69 3.55
C TYR A 58 18.71 27.30 2.60
N LYS A 59 19.07 26.55 1.56
CA LYS A 59 20.14 26.98 0.62
C LYS A 59 19.72 28.12 -0.30
N TYR A 60 18.50 28.06 -0.85
CA TYR A 60 18.04 28.95 -1.91
C TYR A 60 17.15 30.10 -1.42
N GLN A 61 16.66 30.05 -0.19
CA GLN A 61 15.86 31.09 0.48
C GLN A 61 14.84 31.75 -0.47
N PRO A 62 13.78 31.01 -0.89
CA PRO A 62 12.81 31.49 -1.86
C PRO A 62 12.18 32.80 -1.40
N GLU A 63 12.01 33.75 -2.31
CA GLU A 63 11.48 35.09 -2.02
C GLU A 63 9.94 35.06 -1.95
N PHE A 64 9.31 34.29 -2.84
CA PHE A 64 7.85 34.30 -2.98
C PHE A 64 7.15 33.51 -1.86
N ILE A 65 6.07 34.11 -1.35
CA ILE A 65 5.21 33.48 -0.35
C ILE A 65 4.61 32.19 -0.93
N SER A 66 4.25 32.17 -2.22
CA SER A 66 3.73 30.98 -2.90
C SER A 66 4.66 29.79 -2.79
N THR A 67 5.95 29.98 -2.98
CA THR A 67 6.98 28.95 -2.86
C THR A 67 7.09 28.42 -1.44
N LYS A 68 7.06 29.31 -0.44
CA LYS A 68 7.08 28.92 0.98
C LYS A 68 5.85 28.09 1.35
N ILE A 69 4.66 28.52 0.92
CA ILE A 69 3.42 27.77 1.12
C ILE A 69 3.49 26.41 0.39
N GLY A 70 4.00 26.36 -0.83
CA GLY A 70 4.19 25.14 -1.59
C GLY A 70 5.07 24.13 -0.86
N ILE A 71 6.19 24.56 -0.30
CA ILE A 71 7.12 23.72 0.48
C ILE A 71 6.43 23.18 1.74
N VAL A 72 5.76 24.03 2.51
CA VAL A 72 5.03 23.62 3.71
C VAL A 72 3.96 22.59 3.36
N LEU A 73 3.22 22.81 2.28
CA LEU A 73 2.16 21.90 1.83
C LEU A 73 2.73 20.52 1.43
N MET A 74 3.87 20.48 0.73
CA MET A 74 4.56 19.24 0.39
C MET A 74 5.02 18.47 1.64
N ILE A 75 5.63 19.18 2.61
CA ILE A 75 6.08 18.54 3.87
C ILE A 75 4.89 18.04 4.69
N LEU A 76 3.80 18.80 4.77
CA LEU A 76 2.58 18.36 5.44
C LEU A 76 1.97 17.12 4.76
N ALA A 77 1.94 17.08 3.42
CA ALA A 77 1.48 15.91 2.68
C ALA A 77 2.30 14.67 3.02
N MET A 78 3.63 14.78 3.01
CA MET A 78 4.54 13.68 3.35
C MET A 78 4.39 13.26 4.82
N GLY A 79 4.32 14.21 5.74
CA GLY A 79 4.15 13.94 7.18
C GLY A 79 2.83 13.23 7.49
N THR A 80 1.73 13.71 6.90
CA THR A 80 0.40 13.09 7.09
C THR A 80 0.38 11.67 6.54
N TYR A 81 0.93 11.46 5.34
CA TYR A 81 1.04 10.12 4.76
C TYR A 81 1.89 9.19 5.62
N LEU A 82 3.07 9.63 6.07
CA LEU A 82 3.95 8.87 6.95
C LEU A 82 3.24 8.47 8.26
N PHE A 83 2.53 9.40 8.88
CA PHE A 83 1.84 9.16 10.14
C PHE A 83 0.77 8.06 9.99
N VAL A 84 -0.07 8.15 8.95
CA VAL A 84 -1.13 7.18 8.70
C VAL A 84 -0.55 5.84 8.24
N TYR A 85 0.48 5.86 7.40
CA TYR A 85 1.14 4.65 6.88
C TYR A 85 1.84 3.85 8.00
N ASN A 86 2.48 4.53 8.94
CA ASN A 86 3.14 3.87 10.07
C ASN A 86 2.15 3.22 11.05
N ARG A 87 0.91 3.71 11.14
CA ARG A 87 -0.14 3.00 11.90
C ARG A 87 -0.41 1.60 11.35
N LEU A 88 -0.22 1.39 10.04
CA LEU A 88 -0.36 0.07 9.43
C LEU A 88 0.73 -0.91 9.90
N ALA A 89 1.93 -0.42 10.24
CA ALA A 89 3.02 -1.25 10.77
C ALA A 89 2.63 -1.98 12.05
N GLY A 90 1.90 -1.31 12.94
CA GLY A 90 1.39 -1.90 14.17
C GLY A 90 0.54 -3.13 13.92
N PHE A 91 -0.30 -3.10 12.87
CA PHE A 91 -1.15 -4.23 12.50
C PHE A 91 -0.38 -5.41 11.90
N TYR A 92 0.67 -5.15 11.12
CA TYR A 92 1.55 -6.23 10.64
C TYR A 92 2.32 -6.91 11.76
N ASN A 93 2.64 -6.19 12.83
CA ASN A 93 3.35 -6.76 13.97
C ASN A 93 2.44 -7.62 14.88
N THR A 94 1.13 -7.35 14.92
CA THR A 94 0.16 -8.17 15.68
C THR A 94 -0.17 -9.51 15.00
N ILE A 95 0.36 -9.76 13.82
CA ILE A 95 0.30 -11.07 13.19
C ILE A 95 1.33 -11.97 13.88
N ASP A 96 0.87 -12.72 14.88
CA ASP A 96 1.70 -13.68 15.61
C ASP A 96 1.21 -15.11 15.36
N SER A 97 2.11 -16.08 15.32
CA SER A 97 1.85 -17.46 14.91
C SER A 97 1.14 -18.31 15.99
N THR A 98 0.75 -17.70 17.11
CA THR A 98 0.15 -18.39 18.27
C THR A 98 -1.38 -18.31 18.32
N VAL A 99 -2.04 -17.68 17.34
CA VAL A 99 -3.46 -17.34 17.37
C VAL A 99 -4.29 -18.36 16.54
N ASN A 100 -5.53 -18.58 16.92
CA ASN A 100 -6.50 -19.46 16.25
C ASN A 100 -6.77 -18.96 14.79
N ASN A 101 -7.04 -19.91 13.87
CA ASN A 101 -7.20 -19.68 12.44
C ASN A 101 -8.31 -18.64 12.11
N GLY A 102 -9.43 -18.65 12.83
CA GLY A 102 -10.53 -17.69 12.68
C GLY A 102 -10.14 -16.26 13.07
N GLU A 103 -9.33 -16.09 14.10
CA GLU A 103 -8.82 -14.77 14.53
C GLU A 103 -7.83 -14.19 13.51
N TYR A 104 -7.05 -15.06 12.84
CA TYR A 104 -6.19 -14.64 11.72
C TYR A 104 -6.98 -14.10 10.55
N LEU A 105 -8.05 -14.78 10.17
CA LEU A 105 -8.90 -14.34 9.08
C LEU A 105 -9.47 -12.94 9.36
N GLN A 106 -9.99 -12.71 10.57
CA GLN A 106 -10.49 -11.39 10.97
C GLN A 106 -9.39 -10.31 10.95
N LYS A 107 -8.17 -10.63 11.39
CA LYS A 107 -7.03 -9.72 11.31
C LYS A 107 -6.66 -9.38 9.86
N LEU A 108 -6.64 -10.35 8.96
CA LEU A 108 -6.37 -10.11 7.53
C LEU A 108 -7.45 -9.24 6.89
N ILE A 109 -8.72 -9.46 7.19
CA ILE A 109 -9.84 -8.62 6.71
C ILE A 109 -9.69 -7.18 7.22
N SER A 110 -9.33 -7.00 8.48
CA SER A 110 -9.11 -5.67 9.05
C SER A 110 -7.90 -4.95 8.42
N ILE A 111 -6.82 -5.67 8.12
CA ILE A 111 -5.66 -5.16 7.39
C ILE A 111 -6.06 -4.73 5.99
N LYS A 112 -6.84 -5.54 5.27
CA LYS A 112 -7.36 -5.21 3.94
C LYS A 112 -8.17 -3.92 3.94
N ALA A 113 -9.09 -3.76 4.89
CA ALA A 113 -9.90 -2.55 4.99
C ALA A 113 -9.06 -1.28 5.24
N LYS A 114 -8.07 -1.37 6.13
CA LYS A 114 -7.14 -0.27 6.41
C LYS A 114 -6.20 0.02 5.26
N GLN A 115 -5.73 -1.00 4.58
CA GLN A 115 -4.89 -0.88 3.38
C GLN A 115 -5.67 -0.22 2.25
N HIS A 116 -6.94 -0.58 2.05
CA HIS A 116 -7.82 0.04 1.07
C HIS A 116 -8.05 1.53 1.38
N PHE A 117 -8.32 1.90 2.64
CA PHE A 117 -8.45 3.30 3.07
C PHE A 117 -7.16 4.10 2.79
N LEU A 118 -6.00 3.54 3.11
CA LEU A 118 -4.70 4.17 2.81
C LEU A 118 -4.49 4.40 1.31
N GLN A 119 -4.79 3.40 0.51
CA GLN A 119 -4.57 3.41 -0.93
C GLN A 119 -5.58 4.28 -1.69
N SER A 120 -6.82 4.38 -1.20
CA SER A 120 -7.85 5.19 -1.85
C SER A 120 -7.83 6.64 -1.36
N THR A 121 -8.08 6.86 -0.07
CA THR A 121 -8.29 8.20 0.48
C THR A 121 -6.99 8.92 0.82
N MET A 122 -6.11 8.27 1.60
CA MET A 122 -4.88 8.93 2.06
C MET A 122 -3.89 9.19 0.93
N LEU A 123 -3.74 8.22 0.04
CA LEU A 123 -2.87 8.39 -1.12
C LEU A 123 -3.41 9.45 -2.08
N SER A 124 -4.74 9.57 -2.24
CA SER A 124 -5.37 10.64 -3.03
C SER A 124 -5.09 12.00 -2.43
N LEU A 125 -5.30 12.16 -1.12
CA LEU A 125 -5.02 13.40 -0.41
C LEU A 125 -3.54 13.80 -0.55
N TYR A 126 -2.63 12.83 -0.37
CA TYR A 126 -1.20 13.04 -0.55
C TYR A 126 -0.86 13.58 -1.94
N PHE A 127 -1.38 12.96 -3.00
CA PHE A 127 -1.09 13.40 -4.37
C PHE A 127 -1.68 14.77 -4.70
N ILE A 128 -2.87 15.10 -4.20
CA ILE A 128 -3.50 16.41 -4.38
C ILE A 128 -2.64 17.48 -3.69
N MET A 129 -2.30 17.28 -2.43
CA MET A 129 -1.47 18.22 -1.67
C MET A 129 -0.06 18.36 -2.29
N LEU A 130 0.53 17.24 -2.74
CA LEU A 130 1.83 17.25 -3.41
C LEU A 130 1.77 18.01 -4.73
N GLY A 131 0.76 17.77 -5.56
CA GLY A 131 0.58 18.45 -6.84
C GLY A 131 0.37 19.96 -6.69
N LEU A 132 -0.48 20.36 -5.74
CA LEU A 132 -0.69 21.76 -5.40
C LEU A 132 0.59 22.41 -4.83
N GLY A 133 1.26 21.73 -3.90
CA GLY A 133 2.50 22.20 -3.31
C GLY A 133 3.60 22.39 -4.35
N LEU A 134 3.74 21.44 -5.26
CA LEU A 134 4.71 21.48 -6.34
C LEU A 134 4.40 22.60 -7.35
N SER A 135 3.11 22.80 -7.67
CA SER A 135 2.68 23.90 -8.56
C SER A 135 2.99 25.27 -7.97
N LEU A 136 2.73 25.45 -6.66
CA LEU A 136 3.06 26.70 -5.97
C LEU A 136 4.58 26.92 -5.85
N TYR A 137 5.33 25.85 -5.60
CA TYR A 137 6.80 25.89 -5.57
C TYR A 137 7.39 26.30 -6.91
N MET A 138 6.90 25.73 -7.99
CA MET A 138 7.42 26.00 -9.33
C MET A 138 7.08 27.40 -9.85
N TYR A 139 6.05 28.05 -9.29
CA TYR A 139 5.56 29.35 -9.76
C TYR A 139 6.67 30.41 -9.79
N GLU A 140 7.46 30.51 -8.73
CA GLU A 140 8.57 31.51 -8.63
C GLU A 140 9.63 31.29 -9.71
N TYR A 141 10.01 30.04 -9.93
CA TYR A 141 11.04 29.71 -10.91
C TYR A 141 10.52 29.87 -12.35
N ALA A 142 9.31 29.41 -12.60
CA ALA A 142 8.67 29.52 -13.92
C ALA A 142 8.42 30.99 -14.31
N SER A 143 8.08 31.86 -13.36
CA SER A 143 7.88 33.28 -13.62
C SER A 143 9.17 34.02 -14.04
N ARG A 144 10.34 33.47 -13.71
CA ARG A 144 11.67 34.00 -14.09
C ARG A 144 12.19 33.42 -15.42
N MET A 145 11.48 32.41 -15.97
CA MET A 145 11.80 31.77 -17.26
C MET A 145 11.01 32.40 -18.41
N THR A 146 11.43 32.13 -19.63
CA THR A 146 10.58 32.46 -20.78
C THR A 146 9.29 31.64 -20.72
N LEU A 147 8.19 32.22 -21.27
CA LEU A 147 6.86 31.60 -21.24
C LEU A 147 6.87 30.12 -21.72
N PHE A 148 7.63 29.87 -22.80
CA PHE A 148 7.74 28.53 -23.38
C PHE A 148 8.37 27.52 -22.40
N PHE A 149 9.50 27.86 -21.77
CA PHE A 149 10.16 26.96 -20.81
C PHE A 149 9.35 26.81 -19.51
N GLY A 150 8.66 27.86 -19.07
CA GLY A 150 7.75 27.80 -17.93
C GLY A 150 6.62 26.80 -18.17
N ILE A 151 5.92 26.89 -19.29
CA ILE A 151 4.85 25.95 -19.67
C ILE A 151 5.40 24.54 -19.79
N LEU A 152 6.55 24.35 -20.45
CA LEU A 152 7.18 23.05 -20.61
C LEU A 152 7.50 22.40 -19.26
N ALA A 153 8.07 23.16 -18.33
CA ALA A 153 8.40 22.67 -16.99
C ALA A 153 7.15 22.21 -16.23
N TYR A 154 6.07 22.99 -16.26
CA TYR A 154 4.79 22.59 -15.68
C TYR A 154 4.20 21.34 -16.37
N ALA A 155 4.19 21.29 -17.70
CA ALA A 155 3.66 20.17 -18.46
C ALA A 155 4.39 18.86 -18.16
N VAL A 156 5.72 18.89 -18.11
CA VAL A 156 6.55 17.71 -17.76
C VAL A 156 6.28 17.27 -16.33
N THR A 157 6.29 18.20 -15.38
CA THR A 157 6.16 17.87 -13.95
C THR A 157 4.75 17.38 -13.61
N LEU A 158 3.71 18.11 -14.01
CA LEU A 158 2.32 17.72 -13.77
C LEU A 158 1.92 16.50 -14.59
N GLY A 159 2.47 16.38 -15.81
CA GLY A 159 2.31 15.18 -16.64
C GLY A 159 2.88 13.93 -15.96
N TRP A 160 4.05 14.05 -15.34
CA TRP A 160 4.64 12.95 -14.55
C TRP A 160 3.81 12.59 -13.31
N VAL A 161 3.32 13.60 -12.57
CA VAL A 161 2.43 13.39 -11.42
C VAL A 161 1.14 12.71 -11.88
N GLY A 162 0.54 13.18 -12.98
CA GLY A 162 -0.66 12.59 -13.58
C GLY A 162 -0.43 11.15 -14.04
N PHE A 163 0.68 10.88 -14.74
CA PHE A 163 1.06 9.52 -15.15
C PHE A 163 1.18 8.57 -13.95
N THR A 164 1.84 9.03 -12.89
CA THR A 164 1.97 8.24 -11.65
C THR A 164 0.62 7.98 -11.02
N TRP A 165 -0.28 8.97 -11.00
CA TRP A 165 -1.62 8.86 -10.43
C TRP A 165 -2.52 7.89 -11.21
N PHE A 166 -2.59 8.04 -12.55
CA PHE A 166 -3.55 7.30 -13.38
C PHE A 166 -3.04 5.92 -13.81
N TYR A 167 -1.73 5.74 -13.93
CA TYR A 167 -1.16 4.50 -14.45
C TYR A 167 -0.43 3.66 -13.38
N LEU A 168 0.53 4.24 -12.66
CA LEU A 168 1.33 3.48 -11.72
C LEU A 168 0.55 3.09 -10.45
N ARG A 169 -0.23 4.04 -9.92
CA ARG A 169 -1.01 3.83 -8.70
C ARG A 169 -2.02 2.68 -8.80
N PRO A 170 -2.95 2.63 -9.78
CA PRO A 170 -3.93 1.56 -9.85
C PRO A 170 -3.30 0.18 -10.03
N LYS A 171 -2.20 0.10 -10.78
CA LYS A 171 -1.44 -1.14 -10.96
C LYS A 171 -0.83 -1.64 -9.65
N GLN A 172 -0.30 -0.74 -8.82
CA GLN A 172 0.25 -1.11 -7.52
C GLN A 172 -0.85 -1.51 -6.53
N ILE A 173 -1.96 -0.77 -6.49
CA ILE A 173 -3.10 -1.08 -5.63
C ILE A 173 -3.63 -2.48 -5.94
N LYS A 174 -3.91 -2.78 -7.21
CA LYS A 174 -4.39 -4.09 -7.64
C LYS A 174 -3.43 -5.21 -7.21
N LYS A 175 -2.14 -5.04 -7.41
CA LYS A 175 -1.13 -6.05 -7.01
C LYS A 175 -1.10 -6.31 -5.51
N GLU A 176 -1.32 -5.30 -4.69
CA GLU A 176 -1.39 -5.43 -3.23
C GLU A 176 -2.70 -6.10 -2.79
N GLU A 177 -3.83 -5.69 -3.39
CA GLU A 177 -5.13 -6.31 -3.15
C GLU A 177 -5.15 -7.79 -3.51
N ASP A 178 -4.62 -8.16 -4.67
CA ASP A 178 -4.55 -9.56 -5.12
C ASP A 178 -3.74 -10.43 -4.14
N ARG A 179 -2.67 -9.89 -3.57
CA ARG A 179 -1.87 -10.60 -2.56
C ARG A 179 -2.66 -10.87 -1.27
N VAL A 180 -3.37 -9.87 -0.77
CA VAL A 180 -4.17 -10.01 0.45
C VAL A 180 -5.36 -10.93 0.20
N ASN A 181 -6.04 -10.79 -0.93
CA ASN A 181 -7.17 -11.63 -1.31
C ASN A 181 -6.77 -13.10 -1.45
N THR A 182 -5.60 -13.38 -2.04
CA THR A 182 -5.07 -14.74 -2.15
C THR A 182 -4.82 -15.37 -0.77
N LEU A 183 -4.34 -14.60 0.20
CA LEU A 183 -4.16 -15.08 1.56
C LEU A 183 -5.51 -15.33 2.23
N ILE A 184 -6.44 -14.39 2.15
CA ILE A 184 -7.78 -14.53 2.72
C ILE A 184 -8.47 -15.79 2.19
N ALA A 185 -8.50 -15.99 0.86
CA ALA A 185 -9.13 -17.15 0.24
C ALA A 185 -8.54 -18.48 0.75
N LYS A 186 -7.22 -18.54 0.95
CA LYS A 186 -6.56 -19.74 1.50
C LYS A 186 -6.92 -19.99 2.96
N PHE A 187 -7.04 -18.96 3.78
CA PHE A 187 -7.47 -19.10 5.17
C PHE A 187 -8.93 -19.51 5.26
N GLU A 188 -9.79 -19.00 4.39
CA GLU A 188 -11.21 -19.41 4.30
C GLU A 188 -11.35 -20.86 3.88
N GLU A 189 -10.56 -21.33 2.92
CA GLU A 189 -10.52 -22.72 2.48
C GLU A 189 -10.12 -23.66 3.63
N VAL A 190 -9.05 -23.33 4.34
CA VAL A 190 -8.58 -24.11 5.50
C VAL A 190 -9.63 -24.12 6.62
N ASN A 191 -10.28 -22.98 6.88
CA ASN A 191 -11.32 -22.91 7.94
C ASN A 191 -12.53 -23.78 7.60
N LYS A 192 -12.98 -23.77 6.34
CA LYS A 192 -14.06 -24.66 5.87
C LYS A 192 -13.71 -26.14 6.00
N GLN A 193 -12.46 -26.52 5.72
CA GLN A 193 -12.01 -27.91 5.86
C GLN A 193 -11.96 -28.36 7.32
N LEU A 194 -11.65 -27.47 8.25
CA LEU A 194 -11.67 -27.76 9.69
C LEU A 194 -13.09 -27.89 10.22
N ASP A 195 -14.01 -26.99 9.83
CA ASP A 195 -15.42 -27.01 10.24
C ASP A 195 -16.18 -28.20 9.66
N THR A 196 -15.73 -28.80 8.55
CA THR A 196 -16.37 -30.00 7.94
C THR A 196 -15.89 -31.29 8.59
N ASN A 197 -14.80 -31.28 9.33
CA ASN A 197 -14.20 -32.44 10.01
C ASN A 197 -14.56 -32.53 11.51
N GLU A 198 -15.29 -31.55 12.07
CA GLU A 198 -15.96 -31.61 13.38
C GLU A 198 -17.42 -32.07 13.24
#